data_02d633e66cd341123954beb91909ff96
#
_entry.id   02d633e66cd341123954beb91909ff96
#
_cell.length_a   1.000
_cell.length_b   1.000
_cell.length_c   1.000
_cell.angle_alpha   90.00
_cell.angle_beta   90.00
_cell.angle_gamma   90.00
#
_symmetry.space_group_name_H-M   'P 1'
#
loop_
_entity.id
_entity.type
_entity.pdbx_description
1 polymer ?
#
loop_
_entity_poly.entity_id
_entity_poly.type
_entity_poly.pdbx_seq_one_letter_code
_entity_poly.pdbx_strand_id
1 'polypeptide(L)'
;MAMLDIPGDALRAFEAMKEGGIAIMPMDVGYTCSGNSAAALQKIFDTKGRTAEKRNAMIGNMEIHRELHMVDQRGRDVVKAVCEDHGLPFGPIAP
;
A
#
# COMPACT_ATOMS: atom_id res chain seq x y z
N MET A 1 8.97 -5.90 29.05
CA MET A 1 8.63 -5.24 27.77
C MET A 1 8.35 -6.29 26.69
N ALA A 2 7.22 -6.21 26.04
CA ALA A 2 6.91 -7.15 24.99
C ALA A 2 7.78 -6.88 23.76
N MET A 3 8.34 -7.96 23.20
CA MET A 3 9.09 -7.86 21.95
C MET A 3 8.11 -7.71 20.78
N LEU A 4 8.47 -6.89 19.81
CA LEU A 4 7.69 -6.76 18.58
C LEU A 4 7.88 -8.03 17.74
N ASP A 5 6.75 -8.60 17.31
CA ASP A 5 6.73 -9.75 16.40
C ASP A 5 6.26 -9.27 15.02
N ILE A 6 7.14 -8.56 14.33
CA ILE A 6 6.82 -7.98 13.02
C ILE A 6 6.38 -9.04 12.00
N PRO A 7 7.09 -10.17 11.83
CA PRO A 7 6.62 -11.20 10.90
C PRO A 7 5.24 -11.78 11.26
N GLY A 8 4.99 -12.03 12.54
CA GLY A 8 3.70 -12.55 12.99
C GLY A 8 2.57 -11.54 12.81
N ASP A 9 2.83 -10.27 13.10
CA ASP A 9 1.85 -9.21 12.89
C ASP A 9 1.55 -9.00 11.41
N ALA A 10 2.57 -9.04 10.55
CA ALA A 10 2.38 -8.94 9.11
C ALA A 10 1.54 -10.10 8.57
N LEU A 11 1.77 -11.31 9.05
CA LEU A 11 0.99 -12.48 8.66
C LEU A 11 -0.47 -12.34 9.09
N ARG A 12 -0.73 -11.89 10.32
CA ARG A 12 -2.09 -11.65 10.79
C ARG A 12 -2.81 -10.60 9.95
N ALA A 13 -2.13 -9.51 9.60
CA ALA A 13 -2.71 -8.48 8.74
C ALA A 13 -3.02 -9.04 7.34
N PHE A 14 -2.11 -9.81 6.78
CA PHE A 14 -2.30 -10.47 5.48
C PHE A 14 -3.50 -11.41 5.49
N GLU A 15 -3.61 -12.26 6.51
CA GLU A 15 -4.72 -13.20 6.62
C GLU A 15 -6.06 -12.48 6.79
N ALA A 16 -6.11 -11.41 7.59
CA ALA A 16 -7.31 -10.61 7.75
C ALA A 16 -7.75 -10.00 6.43
N MET A 17 -6.82 -9.45 5.65
CA MET A 17 -7.13 -8.88 4.34
C MET A 17 -7.54 -9.96 3.34
N LYS A 18 -6.90 -11.11 3.36
CA LYS A 18 -7.23 -12.25 2.49
C LYS A 18 -8.65 -12.74 2.72
N GLU A 19 -9.14 -12.69 3.96
CA GLU A 19 -10.50 -13.06 4.34
C GLU A 19 -11.54 -11.97 4.09
N GLY A 20 -11.14 -10.86 3.50
CA GLY A 20 -12.03 -9.75 3.16
C GLY A 20 -12.14 -8.68 4.23
N GLY A 21 -11.28 -8.72 5.25
CA GLY A 21 -11.23 -7.73 6.30
C GLY A 21 -10.38 -6.51 5.96
N ILE A 22 -10.30 -5.61 6.92
CA ILE A 22 -9.48 -4.40 6.84
C ILE A 22 -8.38 -4.49 7.88
N ALA A 23 -7.16 -4.13 7.51
CA ALA A 23 -6.04 -4.02 8.44
C ALA A 23 -5.66 -2.55 8.61
N ILE A 24 -5.48 -2.12 9.85
CA ILE A 24 -4.93 -0.80 10.18
C ILE A 24 -3.49 -1.03 10.60
N MET A 25 -2.55 -0.47 9.85
CA MET A 25 -1.13 -0.75 10.03
C MET A 25 -0.32 0.54 10.07
N PRO A 26 0.77 0.57 10.86
CA PRO A 26 1.72 1.67 10.76
C PRO A 26 2.54 1.53 9.47
N MET A 27 2.69 2.64 8.77
CA MET A 27 3.49 2.76 7.56
C MET A 27 4.46 3.94 7.74
N ASP A 28 5.36 4.14 6.79
CA ASP A 28 6.38 5.19 6.87
C ASP A 28 5.78 6.59 7.03
N VAL A 29 4.62 6.82 6.47
CA VAL A 29 3.95 8.13 6.47
C VAL A 29 2.81 8.25 7.48
N GLY A 30 2.58 7.22 8.30
CA GLY A 30 1.50 7.21 9.29
C GLY A 30 0.73 5.90 9.28
N TYR A 31 -0.40 5.86 9.98
CA TYR A 31 -1.26 4.68 9.97
C TYR A 31 -2.10 4.63 8.70
N THR A 32 -2.26 3.44 8.15
CA THR A 32 -3.07 3.21 6.96
C THR A 32 -4.16 2.18 7.22
N CYS A 33 -5.29 2.34 6.52
CA CYS A 33 -6.33 1.32 6.43
C CYS A 33 -6.17 0.60 5.10
N SER A 34 -6.00 -0.71 5.14
CA SER A 34 -5.75 -1.51 3.94
C SER A 34 -6.75 -2.66 3.80
N GLY A 35 -7.13 -2.97 2.58
CA GLY A 35 -7.99 -4.09 2.26
C GLY A 35 -7.63 -4.66 0.90
N ASN A 36 -8.15 -5.85 0.61
CA ASN A 36 -7.78 -6.61 -0.59
C ASN A 36 -8.99 -6.99 -1.45
N SER A 37 -10.11 -6.33 -1.28
CA SER A 37 -11.31 -6.58 -2.07
C SER A 37 -12.11 -5.31 -2.25
N ALA A 38 -12.99 -5.29 -3.26
CA ALA A 38 -13.88 -4.16 -3.47
C ALA A 38 -14.77 -3.89 -2.26
N ALA A 39 -15.27 -4.95 -1.62
CA ALA A 39 -16.10 -4.82 -0.43
C ALA A 39 -15.32 -4.23 0.75
N ALA A 40 -14.07 -4.66 0.96
CA ALA A 40 -13.21 -4.11 2.01
C ALA A 40 -12.89 -2.63 1.75
N LEU A 41 -12.60 -2.26 0.51
CA LEU A 41 -12.35 -0.87 0.13
C LEU A 41 -13.58 0.01 0.34
N GLN A 42 -14.78 -0.51 0.07
CA GLN A 42 -16.02 0.22 0.32
C GLN A 42 -16.21 0.48 1.82
N LYS A 43 -15.89 -0.48 2.68
CA LYS A 43 -15.93 -0.30 4.12
C LYS A 43 -14.99 0.81 4.58
N ILE A 44 -13.79 0.88 3.99
CA ILE A 44 -12.83 1.95 4.29
C ILE A 44 -13.42 3.31 3.89
N PHE A 45 -14.00 3.42 2.71
CA PHE A 45 -14.65 4.65 2.25
C PHE A 45 -15.79 5.08 3.18
N ASP A 46 -16.65 4.14 3.56
CA ASP A 46 -17.78 4.42 4.45
C ASP A 46 -17.30 4.89 5.82
N THR A 47 -16.28 4.24 6.36
CA THR A 47 -15.72 4.58 7.67
C THR A 47 -15.05 5.95 7.67
N LYS A 48 -14.33 6.29 6.61
CA LYS A 48 -13.64 7.58 6.47
C LYS A 48 -14.55 8.70 5.97
N GLY A 49 -15.76 8.39 5.54
CA GLY A 49 -16.66 9.36 4.92
C GLY A 49 -16.16 9.88 3.57
N ARG A 50 -15.40 9.10 2.85
CA ARG A 50 -14.87 9.47 1.53
C ARG A 50 -15.90 9.33 0.45
N THR A 51 -15.86 10.23 -0.52
CA THR A 51 -16.71 10.14 -1.71
C THR A 51 -16.12 9.14 -2.72
N ALA A 52 -16.97 8.68 -3.66
CA ALA A 52 -16.53 7.76 -4.72
C ALA A 52 -15.47 8.37 -5.66
N GLU A 53 -15.32 9.68 -5.64
CA GLU A 53 -14.31 10.40 -6.44
C GLU A 53 -12.89 10.22 -5.90
N LYS A 54 -12.76 9.94 -4.60
CA LYS A 54 -11.46 9.65 -3.99
C LYS A 54 -11.03 8.25 -4.36
N ARG A 55 -9.81 8.11 -4.85
CA ARG A 55 -9.24 6.83 -5.22
C ARG A 55 -8.29 6.35 -4.14
N ASN A 56 -8.21 5.03 -3.98
CA ASN A 56 -7.23 4.42 -3.10
C ASN A 56 -5.88 4.29 -3.79
N ALA A 57 -4.83 4.36 -3.00
CA ALA A 57 -3.50 3.97 -3.44
C ALA A 57 -3.33 2.46 -3.28
N MET A 58 -2.47 1.88 -4.09
CA MET A 58 -2.06 0.49 -3.95
C MET A 58 -0.68 0.44 -3.30
N ILE A 59 -0.56 -0.37 -2.26
CA ILE A 59 0.74 -0.64 -1.64
C ILE A 59 1.49 -1.65 -2.51
N GLY A 60 2.74 -1.36 -2.80
CA GLY A 60 3.55 -2.26 -3.61
C GLY A 60 5.03 -2.09 -3.36
N ASN A 61 5.80 -2.91 -4.01
CA ASN A 61 7.25 -2.86 -4.02
C ASN A 61 7.76 -2.62 -5.44
N MET A 62 9.07 -2.61 -5.62
CA MET A 62 9.68 -2.35 -6.94
C MET A 62 9.33 -3.43 -7.97
N GLU A 63 9.16 -4.68 -7.56
CA GLU A 63 8.76 -5.75 -8.48
C GLU A 63 7.37 -5.51 -9.03
N ILE A 64 6.42 -5.16 -8.16
CA ILE A 64 5.06 -4.83 -8.58
C ILE A 64 5.04 -3.61 -9.49
N HIS A 65 5.83 -2.58 -9.14
CA HIS A 65 5.95 -1.40 -9.98
C HIS A 65 6.43 -1.75 -11.40
N ARG A 66 7.46 -2.58 -11.51
CA ARG A 66 8.01 -2.98 -12.80
C ARG A 66 7.02 -3.75 -13.66
N GLU A 67 6.16 -4.56 -13.04
CA GLU A 67 5.17 -5.37 -13.75
C GLU A 67 3.92 -4.60 -14.14
N LEU A 68 3.44 -3.72 -13.27
CA LEU A 68 2.12 -3.12 -13.45
C LEU A 68 2.14 -1.73 -14.07
N HIS A 69 3.18 -0.94 -13.80
CA HIS A 69 3.20 0.44 -14.28
C HIS A 69 3.78 0.56 -15.69
N MET A 70 3.04 1.23 -16.56
CA MET A 70 3.50 1.54 -17.91
C MET A 70 4.16 2.91 -17.90
N VAL A 71 5.45 2.95 -17.64
CA VAL A 71 6.24 4.17 -17.62
C VAL A 71 7.45 4.03 -18.55
N ASP A 72 7.94 5.14 -19.07
CA ASP A 72 9.13 5.15 -19.89
C ASP A 72 10.41 4.97 -19.05
N GLN A 73 11.55 4.90 -19.70
CA GLN A 73 12.81 4.67 -19.00
C GLN A 73 13.13 5.81 -18.02
N ARG A 74 12.80 7.05 -18.38
CA ARG A 74 13.02 8.19 -17.48
C ARG A 74 12.20 8.07 -16.22
N GLY A 75 10.93 7.70 -16.34
CA GLY A 75 10.05 7.46 -15.19
C GLY A 75 10.58 6.34 -14.31
N ARG A 76 11.04 5.25 -14.89
CA ARG A 76 11.66 4.13 -14.15
C ARG A 76 12.91 4.56 -13.40
N ASP A 77 13.76 5.37 -14.03
CA ASP A 77 14.97 5.87 -13.40
C ASP A 77 14.66 6.76 -12.20
N VAL A 78 13.62 7.60 -12.30
CA VAL A 78 13.18 8.45 -11.17
C VAL A 78 12.70 7.59 -10.00
N VAL A 79 11.83 6.61 -10.25
CA VAL A 79 11.32 5.71 -9.19
C VAL A 79 12.46 4.95 -8.55
N LYS A 80 13.39 4.41 -9.34
CA LYS A 80 14.56 3.70 -8.85
C LYS A 80 15.42 4.60 -7.95
N ALA A 81 15.68 5.82 -8.39
CA ALA A 81 16.49 6.77 -7.62
C ALA A 81 15.85 7.08 -6.26
N VAL A 82 14.54 7.31 -6.23
CA VAL A 82 13.84 7.63 -4.99
C VAL A 82 13.77 6.40 -4.06
N CYS A 83 13.36 5.26 -4.59
CA CYS A 83 13.03 4.08 -3.76
C CYS A 83 14.25 3.22 -3.44
N GLU A 84 15.12 2.95 -4.42
CA GLU A 84 16.26 2.07 -4.23
C GLU A 84 17.52 2.84 -3.81
N ASP A 85 17.86 3.91 -4.53
CA ASP A 85 19.10 4.62 -4.29
C ASP A 85 19.06 5.47 -3.02
N HIS A 86 17.90 6.05 -2.70
CA HIS A 86 17.72 6.89 -1.52
C HIS A 86 16.86 6.26 -0.42
N GLY A 87 16.25 5.10 -0.69
CA GLY A 87 15.45 4.36 0.30
C GLY A 87 14.23 5.11 0.81
N LEU A 88 13.63 5.96 -0.02
CA LEU A 88 12.48 6.77 0.37
C LEU A 88 11.17 6.17 -0.13
N PRO A 89 10.08 6.35 0.61
CA PRO A 89 8.76 6.02 0.10
C PRO A 89 8.36 6.96 -1.04
N PHE A 90 7.61 6.44 -2.01
CA PHE A 90 7.21 7.22 -3.17
C PHE A 90 5.80 6.81 -3.62
N GLY A 91 4.94 7.79 -3.85
CA GLY A 91 3.58 7.57 -4.32
C GLY A 91 3.37 8.08 -5.74
N PRO A 92 3.91 7.39 -6.76
CA PRO A 92 3.75 7.82 -8.14
C PRO A 92 2.31 7.60 -8.63
N ILE A 93 1.87 8.46 -9.53
CA ILE A 93 0.63 8.26 -10.30
C ILE A 93 1.07 7.83 -11.69
N ALA A 94 0.69 6.63 -12.09
CA ALA A 94 1.13 6.05 -13.36
C ALA A 94 0.03 5.16 -13.97
N PRO A 95 0.03 5.03 -15.30
CA PRO A 95 -0.83 4.06 -15.97
C PRO A 95 -0.56 2.63 -15.53
#